data_843139fc2bea0c0b64cace5f3e728dbb
#
_entry.id   843139fc2bea0c0b64cace5f3e728dbb
#
_cell.length_a   1.000
_cell.length_b   1.000
_cell.length_c   1.000
_cell.angle_alpha   90.00
_cell.angle_beta   90.00
_cell.angle_gamma   90.00
#
_symmetry.space_group_name_H-M   'P 1'
#
loop_
_entity.id
_entity.type
_entity.pdbx_description
1 polymer ?
#
loop_
_entity_poly.entity_id
_entity_poly.type
_entity_poly.pdbx_seq_one_letter_code
_entity_poly.pdbx_strand_id
1 'polypeptide(L)'
;LHPLLGLELTATPLVTKGNKQVPFKNVVYEYPLSKAIEDGYTRTPYAVTRSDIDFYNFGDEQLDKMMLLDGITCHESTKRKLEVYAANHGKPVVKPFMLVVCKDTDHATWVEQFVKSDEFRGGVYRNKTIIVHSKQKGAETEANTRLLLDVENPENPVEIVIHVNMLKEGWDVNNLYTIVPLRTAASKILREQMVGRGLRLPYGERTGDRDVD
;
A
#
# COMPACT_ATOMS: atom_id res chain seq x y z
N LEU A 1 17.90 -34.18 -2.65
CA LEU A 1 16.85 -34.43 -1.67
C LEU A 1 15.58 -34.80 -2.42
N HIS A 2 14.96 -35.96 -2.08
CA HIS A 2 13.67 -36.37 -2.60
C HIS A 2 12.66 -36.31 -1.43
N PRO A 3 11.96 -35.17 -1.22
CA PRO A 3 10.99 -35.07 -0.14
C PRO A 3 9.81 -36.01 -0.41
N LEU A 4 9.35 -36.68 0.62
CA LEU A 4 8.15 -37.54 0.58
C LEU A 4 6.85 -36.69 0.56
N LEU A 5 6.92 -35.47 1.12
CA LEU A 5 5.81 -34.53 1.18
C LEU A 5 6.39 -33.10 1.12
N GLY A 6 5.69 -32.21 0.42
CA GLY A 6 5.94 -30.77 0.43
C GLY A 6 4.64 -30.04 0.73
N LEU A 7 4.68 -29.06 1.64
CA LEU A 7 3.59 -28.13 1.91
C LEU A 7 4.02 -26.73 1.48
N GLU A 8 3.19 -26.09 0.67
CA GLU A 8 3.40 -24.70 0.25
C GLU A 8 2.26 -23.84 0.78
N LEU A 9 2.62 -22.70 1.39
CA LEU A 9 1.68 -21.67 1.85
C LEU A 9 1.84 -20.47 0.92
N THR A 10 0.76 -20.09 0.24
CA THR A 10 0.78 -18.97 -0.71
C THR A 10 -0.55 -18.23 -0.71
N ALA A 11 -0.52 -16.92 -0.86
CA ALA A 11 -1.73 -16.11 -1.08
C ALA A 11 -2.23 -16.22 -2.53
N THR A 12 -1.40 -16.71 -3.45
CA THR A 12 -1.71 -16.81 -4.89
C THR A 12 -1.31 -18.18 -5.40
N PRO A 13 -2.22 -19.21 -5.30
CA PRO A 13 -1.91 -20.59 -5.67
C PRO A 13 -1.83 -20.77 -7.20
N LEU A 14 -0.88 -20.07 -7.84
CA LEU A 14 -0.67 -20.05 -9.28
C LEU A 14 0.78 -20.40 -9.61
N VAL A 15 0.97 -21.23 -10.62
CA VAL A 15 2.27 -21.55 -11.20
C VAL A 15 2.38 -21.01 -12.62
N THR A 16 3.52 -20.42 -12.96
CA THR A 16 3.78 -19.95 -14.33
C THR A 16 4.24 -21.13 -15.20
N LYS A 17 3.48 -21.45 -16.25
CA LYS A 17 3.83 -22.43 -17.28
C LYS A 17 3.94 -21.71 -18.62
N GLY A 18 5.16 -21.46 -19.07
CA GLY A 18 5.43 -20.59 -20.23
C GLY A 18 4.91 -19.17 -19.96
N ASN A 19 4.03 -18.66 -20.81
CA ASN A 19 3.43 -17.31 -20.68
C ASN A 19 2.05 -17.32 -19.96
N LYS A 20 1.64 -18.47 -19.39
CA LYS A 20 0.32 -18.60 -18.73
C LYS A 20 0.48 -18.92 -17.26
N GLN A 21 -0.38 -18.31 -16.45
CA GLN A 21 -0.56 -18.68 -15.05
C GLN A 21 -1.63 -19.77 -14.94
N VAL A 22 -1.30 -20.84 -14.23
CA VAL A 22 -2.16 -22.01 -14.06
C VAL A 22 -2.35 -22.26 -12.55
N PRO A 23 -3.58 -22.44 -12.07
CA PRO A 23 -3.83 -22.76 -10.67
C PRO A 23 -3.12 -24.05 -10.22
N PHE A 24 -2.73 -24.09 -8.94
CA PHE A 24 -2.26 -25.32 -8.31
C PHE A 24 -3.31 -26.42 -8.41
N LYS A 25 -2.88 -27.66 -8.68
CA LYS A 25 -3.81 -28.79 -8.80
C LYS A 25 -4.27 -29.35 -7.46
N ASN A 26 -3.44 -29.22 -6.42
CA ASN A 26 -3.62 -29.86 -5.13
C ASN A 26 -3.72 -28.82 -4.02
N VAL A 27 -4.71 -27.92 -4.12
CA VAL A 27 -5.03 -27.00 -3.03
C VAL A 27 -5.81 -27.83 -1.99
N VAL A 28 -5.21 -28.06 -0.82
CA VAL A 28 -5.81 -28.87 0.25
C VAL A 28 -6.66 -28.04 1.21
N TYR A 29 -6.39 -26.73 1.28
CA TYR A 29 -7.14 -25.81 2.12
C TYR A 29 -7.06 -24.39 1.54
N GLU A 30 -8.17 -23.67 1.58
CA GLU A 30 -8.26 -22.26 1.19
C GLU A 30 -8.89 -21.46 2.32
N TYR A 31 -8.23 -20.35 2.70
CA TYR A 31 -8.73 -19.42 3.69
C TYR A 31 -8.94 -18.05 3.03
N PRO A 32 -10.17 -17.76 2.57
CA PRO A 32 -10.44 -16.56 1.80
C PRO A 32 -10.38 -15.29 2.66
N LEU A 33 -10.06 -14.16 2.03
CA LEU A 33 -9.98 -12.86 2.70
C LEU A 33 -11.28 -12.49 3.44
N SER A 34 -12.44 -12.81 2.86
CA SER A 34 -13.74 -12.59 3.52
C SER A 34 -13.82 -13.28 4.88
N LYS A 35 -13.31 -14.52 4.97
CA LYS A 35 -13.26 -15.27 6.22
C LYS A 35 -12.26 -14.67 7.20
N ALA A 36 -11.10 -14.23 6.73
CA ALA A 36 -10.12 -13.56 7.56
C ALA A 36 -10.65 -12.24 8.16
N ILE A 37 -11.45 -11.49 7.40
CA ILE A 37 -12.14 -10.27 7.88
C ILE A 37 -13.20 -10.66 8.93
N GLU A 38 -14.03 -11.66 8.66
CA GLU A 38 -15.06 -12.13 9.59
C GLU A 38 -14.46 -12.63 10.91
N ASP A 39 -13.38 -13.41 10.84
CA ASP A 39 -12.69 -13.96 12.00
C ASP A 39 -11.83 -12.92 12.75
N GLY A 40 -11.70 -11.71 12.21
CA GLY A 40 -11.02 -10.60 12.88
C GLY A 40 -9.50 -10.61 12.75
N TYR A 41 -8.94 -11.34 11.79
CA TYR A 41 -7.49 -11.40 11.57
C TYR A 41 -6.94 -10.28 10.68
N THR A 42 -7.82 -9.54 10.02
CA THR A 42 -7.43 -8.45 9.12
C THR A 42 -8.35 -7.25 9.29
N ARG A 43 -7.87 -6.08 8.85
CA ARG A 43 -8.72 -4.88 8.69
C ARG A 43 -9.71 -5.06 7.55
N THR A 44 -10.75 -4.24 7.55
CA THR A 44 -11.74 -4.17 6.48
C THR A 44 -11.32 -3.12 5.44
N PRO A 45 -11.04 -3.50 4.17
CA PRO A 45 -10.67 -2.52 3.15
C PRO A 45 -11.89 -1.72 2.68
N TYR A 46 -11.70 -0.43 2.44
CA TYR A 46 -12.68 0.45 1.83
C TYR A 46 -12.16 0.98 0.51
N ALA A 47 -12.97 0.87 -0.54
CA ALA A 47 -12.70 1.52 -1.81
C ALA A 47 -13.41 2.89 -1.81
N VAL A 48 -12.62 3.96 -1.97
CA VAL A 48 -13.13 5.31 -2.13
C VAL A 48 -13.15 5.64 -3.63
N THR A 49 -14.32 5.99 -4.14
CA THR A 49 -14.51 6.38 -5.54
C THR A 49 -15.31 7.67 -5.61
N ARG A 50 -15.08 8.46 -6.66
CA ARG A 50 -15.93 9.61 -6.99
C ARG A 50 -17.07 9.18 -7.90
N SER A 51 -18.28 9.62 -7.58
CA SER A 51 -19.50 9.41 -8.39
C SER A 51 -19.92 10.65 -9.20
N ASP A 52 -19.29 11.79 -8.92
CA ASP A 52 -19.60 13.11 -9.43
C ASP A 52 -18.74 13.55 -10.64
N ILE A 53 -17.88 12.65 -11.12
CA ILE A 53 -16.91 12.94 -12.19
C ILE A 53 -17.15 12.02 -13.38
N ASP A 54 -17.26 12.62 -14.56
CA ASP A 54 -17.11 11.91 -15.82
C ASP A 54 -15.63 11.83 -16.21
N PHE A 55 -15.03 10.68 -15.95
CA PHE A 55 -13.60 10.43 -16.18
C PHE A 55 -13.15 10.62 -17.64
N TYR A 56 -14.07 10.53 -18.60
CA TYR A 56 -13.78 10.72 -20.03
C TYR A 56 -13.42 12.16 -20.38
N ASN A 57 -13.77 13.12 -19.54
CA ASN A 57 -13.51 14.54 -19.76
C ASN A 57 -12.13 15.01 -19.26
N PHE A 58 -11.33 14.12 -18.68
CA PHE A 58 -10.04 14.46 -18.08
C PHE A 58 -8.91 13.68 -18.72
N GLY A 59 -7.76 14.31 -18.88
CA GLY A 59 -6.51 13.65 -19.26
C GLY A 59 -5.92 12.85 -18.09
N ASP A 60 -5.06 11.87 -18.40
CA ASP A 60 -4.43 10.98 -17.42
C ASP A 60 -3.76 11.74 -16.28
N GLU A 61 -3.00 12.80 -16.59
CA GLU A 61 -2.32 13.63 -15.59
C GLU A 61 -3.29 14.33 -14.62
N GLN A 62 -4.43 14.81 -15.12
CA GLN A 62 -5.44 15.45 -14.28
C GLN A 62 -6.14 14.45 -13.38
N LEU A 63 -6.39 13.25 -13.88
CA LEU A 63 -6.93 12.14 -13.09
C LEU A 63 -5.96 11.72 -11.98
N ASP A 64 -4.69 11.59 -12.30
CA ASP A 64 -3.65 11.25 -11.34
C ASP A 64 -3.53 12.31 -10.24
N LYS A 65 -3.56 13.60 -10.58
CA LYS A 65 -3.58 14.70 -9.59
C LYS A 65 -4.80 14.63 -8.68
N MET A 66 -6.00 14.36 -9.23
CA MET A 66 -7.21 14.21 -8.43
C MET A 66 -7.11 13.01 -7.49
N MET A 67 -6.65 11.85 -7.99
CA MET A 67 -6.48 10.66 -7.16
C MET A 67 -5.46 10.87 -6.04
N LEU A 68 -4.37 11.59 -6.29
CA LEU A 68 -3.38 11.95 -5.28
C LEU A 68 -3.95 12.88 -4.21
N LEU A 69 -4.74 13.88 -4.60
CA LEU A 69 -5.39 14.82 -3.68
C LEU A 69 -6.49 14.14 -2.83
N ASP A 70 -7.22 13.20 -3.40
CA ASP A 70 -8.19 12.39 -2.65
C ASP A 70 -7.48 11.44 -1.70
N GLY A 71 -6.44 10.77 -2.17
CA GLY A 71 -5.62 9.86 -1.38
C GLY A 71 -5.00 10.55 -0.16
N ILE A 72 -4.42 11.74 -0.35
CA ILE A 72 -3.84 12.48 0.78
C ILE A 72 -4.90 12.98 1.75
N THR A 73 -6.10 13.33 1.28
CA THR A 73 -7.22 13.70 2.16
C THR A 73 -7.65 12.52 3.03
N CYS A 74 -7.76 11.32 2.45
CA CYS A 74 -8.02 10.09 3.19
C CYS A 74 -6.91 9.79 4.21
N HIS A 75 -5.65 9.92 3.78
CA HIS A 75 -4.48 9.70 4.64
C HIS A 75 -4.47 10.63 5.85
N GLU A 76 -4.66 11.93 5.65
CA GLU A 76 -4.72 12.93 6.73
C GLU A 76 -5.89 12.67 7.69
N SER A 77 -7.04 12.25 7.16
CA SER A 77 -8.19 11.86 7.99
C SER A 77 -7.87 10.64 8.85
N THR A 78 -7.30 9.59 8.25
CA THR A 78 -6.89 8.37 8.96
C THR A 78 -5.85 8.67 10.04
N LYS A 79 -4.85 9.49 9.74
CA LYS A 79 -3.83 9.90 10.69
C LYS A 79 -4.45 10.52 11.95
N ARG A 80 -5.37 11.48 11.78
CA ARG A 80 -6.09 12.10 12.90
C ARG A 80 -6.91 11.10 13.72
N LYS A 81 -7.59 10.16 13.05
CA LYS A 81 -8.39 9.12 13.74
C LYS A 81 -7.50 8.22 14.59
N LEU A 82 -6.34 7.79 14.07
CA LEU A 82 -5.37 6.98 14.81
C LEU A 82 -4.77 7.72 16.01
N GLU A 83 -4.47 9.01 15.87
CA GLU A 83 -4.00 9.87 16.96
C GLU A 83 -5.07 9.98 18.08
N VAL A 84 -6.33 10.23 17.72
CA VAL A 84 -7.46 10.32 18.66
C VAL A 84 -7.70 8.98 19.35
N TYR A 85 -7.67 7.87 18.60
CA TYR A 85 -7.84 6.54 19.16
C TYR A 85 -6.73 6.24 20.19
N ALA A 86 -5.48 6.45 19.82
CA ALA A 86 -4.33 6.22 20.69
C ALA A 86 -4.42 7.02 22.01
N ALA A 87 -4.80 8.32 21.91
CA ALA A 87 -4.98 9.19 23.07
C ALA A 87 -6.11 8.70 24.00
N ASN A 88 -7.24 8.28 23.43
CA ASN A 88 -8.40 7.84 24.20
C ASN A 88 -8.20 6.47 24.88
N HIS A 89 -7.33 5.62 24.35
CA HIS A 89 -7.13 4.23 24.82
C HIS A 89 -5.74 3.99 25.44
N GLY A 90 -4.90 5.03 25.57
CA GLY A 90 -3.54 4.89 26.10
C GLY A 90 -2.66 3.94 25.29
N LYS A 91 -2.91 3.82 23.97
CA LYS A 91 -2.15 2.99 23.05
C LYS A 91 -1.04 3.81 22.39
N PRO A 92 0.04 3.19 21.89
CA PRO A 92 1.02 3.87 21.05
C PRO A 92 0.36 4.46 19.81
N VAL A 93 0.80 5.64 19.38
CA VAL A 93 0.33 6.23 18.12
C VAL A 93 0.87 5.44 16.95
N VAL A 94 -0.01 4.92 16.12
CA VAL A 94 0.35 4.32 14.83
C VAL A 94 0.46 5.44 13.80
N LYS A 95 1.64 5.62 13.23
CA LYS A 95 1.89 6.59 12.18
C LYS A 95 1.58 5.96 10.81
N PRO A 96 0.47 6.29 10.15
CA PRO A 96 0.14 5.71 8.86
C PRO A 96 1.04 6.27 7.76
N PHE A 97 1.20 5.52 6.67
CA PHE A 97 1.75 6.04 5.42
C PHE A 97 0.84 5.72 4.24
N MET A 98 1.00 6.50 3.17
CA MET A 98 0.31 6.35 1.90
C MET A 98 1.24 5.72 0.86
N LEU A 99 0.78 4.66 0.20
CA LEU A 99 1.47 4.01 -0.92
C LEU A 99 0.89 4.48 -2.25
N VAL A 100 1.71 5.07 -3.09
CA VAL A 100 1.34 5.48 -4.45
C VAL A 100 1.97 4.50 -5.45
N VAL A 101 1.14 3.90 -6.30
CA VAL A 101 1.58 2.89 -7.27
C VAL A 101 1.59 3.46 -8.67
N CYS A 102 2.78 3.64 -9.25
CA CYS A 102 3.00 4.21 -10.56
C CYS A 102 3.17 3.14 -11.65
N LYS A 103 2.89 3.50 -12.91
CA LYS A 103 2.99 2.60 -14.06
C LYS A 103 4.44 2.28 -14.45
N ASP A 104 5.32 3.27 -14.38
CA ASP A 104 6.74 3.20 -14.75
C ASP A 104 7.55 4.25 -13.98
N THR A 105 8.86 4.28 -14.22
CA THR A 105 9.81 5.16 -13.53
C THR A 105 9.64 6.63 -13.89
N ASP A 106 9.26 6.94 -15.13
CA ASP A 106 9.07 8.33 -15.58
C ASP A 106 7.82 8.91 -14.94
N HIS A 107 6.74 8.12 -14.88
CA HIS A 107 5.53 8.47 -14.16
C HIS A 107 5.80 8.67 -12.67
N ALA A 108 6.60 7.80 -12.04
CA ALA A 108 6.95 7.95 -10.63
C ALA A 108 7.75 9.22 -10.35
N THR A 109 8.66 9.59 -11.26
CA THR A 109 9.41 10.85 -11.16
C THR A 109 8.50 12.07 -11.26
N TRP A 110 7.55 12.06 -12.21
CA TRP A 110 6.54 13.11 -12.32
C TRP A 110 5.67 13.22 -11.05
N VAL A 111 5.19 12.09 -10.54
CA VAL A 111 4.40 12.03 -9.28
C VAL A 111 5.21 12.60 -8.12
N GLU A 112 6.49 12.23 -8.00
CA GLU A 112 7.37 12.76 -6.95
C GLU A 112 7.50 14.28 -7.03
N GLN A 113 7.74 14.83 -8.24
CA GLN A 113 7.83 16.26 -8.46
C GLN A 113 6.53 16.96 -8.06
N PHE A 114 5.38 16.42 -8.45
CA PHE A 114 4.08 16.97 -8.09
C PHE A 114 3.85 16.94 -6.57
N VAL A 115 4.07 15.80 -5.92
CA VAL A 115 3.86 15.64 -4.46
C VAL A 115 4.80 16.52 -3.65
N LYS A 116 6.00 16.80 -4.15
CA LYS A 116 6.97 17.71 -3.51
C LYS A 116 6.73 19.20 -3.83
N SER A 117 5.84 19.51 -4.76
CA SER A 117 5.54 20.91 -5.16
C SER A 117 4.64 21.62 -4.16
N ASP A 118 4.58 22.95 -4.26
CA ASP A 118 3.65 23.78 -3.49
C ASP A 118 2.19 23.56 -3.90
N GLU A 119 1.94 23.08 -5.12
CA GLU A 119 0.61 22.73 -5.61
C GLU A 119 -0.01 21.59 -4.79
N PHE A 120 0.82 20.66 -4.29
CA PHE A 120 0.38 19.57 -3.44
C PHE A 120 0.47 19.94 -1.96
N ARG A 121 -0.68 20.29 -1.36
CA ARG A 121 -0.78 20.64 0.08
C ARG A 121 0.23 21.69 0.55
N GLY A 122 0.57 22.65 -0.30
CA GLY A 122 1.51 23.72 0.08
C GLY A 122 2.93 23.22 0.36
N GLY A 123 3.34 22.09 -0.24
CA GLY A 123 4.69 21.54 -0.09
C GLY A 123 4.98 20.83 1.23
N VAL A 124 3.96 20.56 2.07
CA VAL A 124 4.12 19.91 3.40
C VAL A 124 4.77 18.53 3.30
N TYR A 125 4.59 17.83 2.18
CA TYR A 125 5.10 16.48 1.96
C TYR A 125 6.45 16.41 1.26
N ARG A 126 7.10 17.56 0.96
CA ARG A 126 8.39 17.64 0.24
C ARG A 126 9.47 16.74 0.85
N ASN A 127 9.61 16.78 2.18
CA ASN A 127 10.61 16.02 2.92
C ASN A 127 10.04 14.74 3.56
N LYS A 128 8.80 14.37 3.21
CA LYS A 128 8.10 13.20 3.75
C LYS A 128 7.79 12.17 2.67
N THR A 129 8.37 12.33 1.49
CA THR A 129 8.11 11.49 0.32
C THR A 129 9.39 10.82 -0.14
N ILE A 130 9.32 9.51 -0.33
CA ILE A 130 10.39 8.73 -0.96
C ILE A 130 9.87 7.99 -2.19
N ILE A 131 10.78 7.78 -3.15
CA ILE A 131 10.55 6.94 -4.32
C ILE A 131 11.35 5.65 -4.20
N VAL A 132 10.73 4.53 -4.53
CA VAL A 132 11.36 3.20 -4.50
C VAL A 132 11.02 2.43 -5.76
N HIS A 133 12.04 2.06 -6.55
CA HIS A 133 11.86 1.23 -7.73
C HIS A 133 13.09 0.35 -8.02
N SER A 134 12.89 -0.76 -8.74
CA SER A 134 13.90 -1.81 -8.96
C SER A 134 15.13 -1.36 -9.77
N LYS A 135 15.05 -0.25 -10.49
CA LYS A 135 16.13 0.28 -11.32
C LYS A 135 17.03 1.29 -10.61
N GLN A 136 16.67 1.74 -9.41
CA GLN A 136 17.52 2.64 -8.64
C GLN A 136 18.81 1.96 -8.20
N LYS A 137 19.94 2.64 -8.32
CA LYS A 137 21.26 2.19 -7.87
C LYS A 137 21.97 3.37 -7.18
N GLY A 138 22.79 3.09 -6.16
CA GLY A 138 23.61 4.09 -5.49
C GLY A 138 23.13 4.44 -4.08
N ALA A 139 23.81 5.40 -3.46
CA ALA A 139 23.61 5.77 -2.04
C ALA A 139 22.18 6.25 -1.71
N GLU A 140 21.52 6.95 -2.63
CA GLU A 140 20.13 7.42 -2.45
C GLU A 140 19.16 6.24 -2.37
N THR A 141 19.36 5.20 -3.17
CA THR A 141 18.55 3.97 -3.12
C THR A 141 18.68 3.25 -1.79
N GLU A 142 19.90 3.17 -1.26
CA GLU A 142 20.14 2.56 0.06
C GLU A 142 19.47 3.37 1.16
N ALA A 143 19.55 4.71 1.11
CA ALA A 143 18.89 5.59 2.07
C ALA A 143 17.36 5.43 2.03
N ASN A 144 16.75 5.49 0.82
CA ASN A 144 15.31 5.29 0.66
C ASN A 144 14.86 3.89 1.08
N THR A 145 15.67 2.86 0.83
CA THR A 145 15.40 1.49 1.28
C THR A 145 15.43 1.39 2.81
N ARG A 146 16.38 2.04 3.47
CA ARG A 146 16.44 2.08 4.95
C ARG A 146 15.22 2.79 5.52
N LEU A 147 14.84 3.94 4.97
CA LEU A 147 13.63 4.66 5.37
C LEU A 147 12.37 3.83 5.16
N LEU A 148 12.29 3.09 4.06
CA LEU A 148 11.17 2.20 3.79
C LEU A 148 11.08 1.04 4.79
N LEU A 149 12.22 0.44 5.15
CA LEU A 149 12.27 -0.65 6.13
C LEU A 149 11.93 -0.20 7.55
N ASP A 150 12.19 1.09 7.85
CA ASP A 150 11.94 1.70 9.15
C ASP A 150 10.66 2.56 9.16
N VAL A 151 9.74 2.37 8.21
CA VAL A 151 8.56 3.23 8.03
C VAL A 151 7.55 3.15 9.19
N GLU A 152 7.62 2.12 10.01
CA GLU A 152 6.79 1.95 11.22
C GLU A 152 7.31 2.77 12.41
N ASN A 153 8.57 3.20 12.37
CA ASN A 153 9.16 4.03 13.42
C ASN A 153 8.48 5.42 13.44
N PRO A 154 7.92 5.87 14.57
CA PRO A 154 7.28 7.17 14.69
C PRO A 154 8.18 8.35 14.32
N GLU A 155 9.50 8.23 14.57
CA GLU A 155 10.50 9.26 14.26
C GLU A 155 10.88 9.31 12.77
N ASN A 156 10.53 8.30 12.00
CA ASN A 156 10.76 8.27 10.55
C ASN A 156 9.91 9.37 9.87
N PRO A 157 10.48 10.28 9.07
CA PRO A 157 9.71 11.37 8.48
C PRO A 157 8.76 10.94 7.36
N VAL A 158 8.93 9.74 6.78
CA VAL A 158 8.20 9.29 5.59
C VAL A 158 6.71 9.11 5.87
N GLU A 159 5.88 9.78 5.08
CA GLU A 159 4.43 9.63 5.06
C GLU A 159 3.90 9.17 3.68
N ILE A 160 4.69 9.35 2.60
CA ILE A 160 4.32 8.94 1.24
C ILE A 160 5.44 8.10 0.62
N VAL A 161 5.09 6.92 0.15
CA VAL A 161 5.98 6.02 -0.58
C VAL A 161 5.48 5.88 -2.01
N ILE A 162 6.26 6.35 -2.98
CA ILE A 162 6.00 6.19 -4.42
C ILE A 162 6.74 4.97 -4.92
N HIS A 163 6.06 4.09 -5.64
CA HIS A 163 6.60 2.79 -5.98
C HIS A 163 6.26 2.35 -7.41
N VAL A 164 7.21 1.67 -8.06
CA VAL A 164 7.06 1.05 -9.37
C VAL A 164 7.49 -0.41 -9.32
N ASN A 165 6.56 -1.34 -9.52
CA ASN A 165 6.82 -2.79 -9.67
C ASN A 165 7.71 -3.47 -8.60
N MET A 166 7.85 -2.88 -7.41
CA MET A 166 8.82 -3.32 -6.41
C MET A 166 8.18 -3.60 -5.05
N LEU A 167 7.16 -4.43 -5.03
CA LEU A 167 6.79 -5.09 -3.79
C LEU A 167 7.72 -6.28 -3.62
N LYS A 168 8.90 -6.06 -3.01
CA LYS A 168 9.78 -7.17 -2.62
C LYS A 168 9.01 -8.11 -1.71
N GLU A 169 9.12 -9.40 -1.99
CA GLU A 169 8.71 -10.43 -1.03
C GLU A 169 9.44 -10.17 0.30
N GLY A 170 8.71 -10.26 1.40
CA GLY A 170 9.27 -10.07 2.74
C GLY A 170 9.18 -8.65 3.32
N TRP A 171 8.74 -7.62 2.57
CA TRP A 171 8.42 -6.33 3.20
C TRP A 171 7.07 -6.42 3.91
N ASP A 172 7.13 -6.33 5.22
CA ASP A 172 6.02 -6.54 6.14
C ASP A 172 5.81 -5.30 7.01
N VAL A 173 4.64 -4.68 6.93
CA VAL A 173 4.28 -3.47 7.67
C VAL A 173 2.82 -3.51 8.10
N ASN A 174 2.50 -2.92 9.25
CA ASN A 174 1.15 -2.86 9.82
C ASN A 174 0.51 -1.46 9.74
N ASN A 175 1.27 -0.47 9.26
CA ASN A 175 0.88 0.94 9.20
C ASN A 175 0.56 1.46 7.78
N LEU A 176 0.40 0.59 6.78
CA LEU A 176 -0.10 0.95 5.46
C LEU A 176 -1.62 1.11 5.50
N TYR A 177 -2.12 2.34 5.40
CA TYR A 177 -3.57 2.63 5.47
C TYR A 177 -4.16 3.13 4.17
N THR A 178 -3.40 3.82 3.35
CA THR A 178 -3.90 4.41 2.11
C THR A 178 -3.11 3.90 0.92
N ILE A 179 -3.80 3.41 -0.10
CA ILE A 179 -3.20 2.96 -1.36
C ILE A 179 -3.82 3.75 -2.50
N VAL A 180 -2.99 4.44 -3.28
CA VAL A 180 -3.40 5.21 -4.47
C VAL A 180 -2.84 4.54 -5.72
N PRO A 181 -3.65 3.76 -6.44
CA PRO A 181 -3.22 3.07 -7.66
C PRO A 181 -3.36 3.99 -8.87
N LEU A 182 -2.29 4.71 -9.26
CA LEU A 182 -2.27 5.57 -10.45
C LEU A 182 -2.08 4.80 -11.77
N ARG A 183 -2.20 3.51 -11.74
CA ARG A 183 -2.20 2.66 -12.92
C ARG A 183 -3.38 1.71 -12.88
N THR A 184 -3.93 1.40 -14.01
CA THR A 184 -4.75 0.21 -14.16
C THR A 184 -3.87 -0.98 -13.77
N ALA A 185 -4.10 -1.52 -12.58
CA ALA A 185 -3.28 -2.60 -12.06
C ALA A 185 -3.26 -3.75 -13.07
N ALA A 186 -2.12 -3.94 -13.70
CA ALA A 186 -1.97 -4.84 -14.85
C ALA A 186 -2.29 -6.30 -14.52
N SER A 187 -2.25 -6.71 -13.24
CA SER A 187 -2.65 -8.04 -12.84
C SER A 187 -3.48 -8.06 -11.55
N LYS A 188 -4.44 -8.98 -11.49
CA LYS A 188 -5.22 -9.28 -10.28
C LYS A 188 -4.30 -9.59 -9.10
N ILE A 189 -3.21 -10.33 -9.34
CA ILE A 189 -2.24 -10.74 -8.32
C ILE A 189 -1.57 -9.54 -7.65
N LEU A 190 -1.14 -8.55 -8.44
CA LEU A 190 -0.50 -7.36 -7.88
C LEU A 190 -1.46 -6.56 -7.00
N ARG A 191 -2.74 -6.46 -7.41
CA ARG A 191 -3.79 -5.82 -6.58
C ARG A 191 -3.99 -6.55 -5.26
N GLU A 192 -4.11 -7.87 -5.30
CA GLU A 192 -4.28 -8.71 -4.11
C GLU A 192 -3.10 -8.61 -3.16
N GLN A 193 -1.88 -8.59 -3.68
CA GLN A 193 -0.66 -8.43 -2.88
C GLN A 193 -0.56 -7.04 -2.22
N MET A 194 -0.95 -5.98 -2.93
CA MET A 194 -0.96 -4.62 -2.37
C MET A 194 -2.02 -4.48 -1.28
N VAL A 195 -3.25 -4.91 -1.58
CA VAL A 195 -4.35 -4.85 -0.61
C VAL A 195 -4.01 -5.70 0.62
N GLY A 196 -3.50 -6.93 0.44
CA GLY A 196 -3.12 -7.81 1.54
C GLY A 196 -2.14 -7.18 2.55
N ARG A 197 -1.22 -6.31 2.08
CA ARG A 197 -0.32 -5.58 2.98
C ARG A 197 -1.04 -4.50 3.79
N GLY A 198 -2.01 -3.81 3.16
CA GLY A 198 -2.81 -2.79 3.82
C GLY A 198 -3.84 -3.34 4.82
N LEU A 199 -3.99 -4.65 4.94
CA LEU A 199 -5.02 -5.28 5.79
C LEU A 199 -4.51 -5.73 7.16
N ARG A 200 -3.24 -5.52 7.48
CA ARG A 200 -2.69 -5.93 8.78
C ARG A 200 -3.20 -5.05 9.91
N LEU A 201 -3.48 -5.68 11.03
CA LEU A 201 -3.95 -4.99 12.22
C LEU A 201 -2.81 -4.19 12.86
N PRO A 202 -3.00 -2.90 13.16
CA PRO A 202 -1.94 -2.01 13.63
C PRO A 202 -1.38 -2.41 15.00
N TYR A 203 -2.22 -3.03 15.84
CA TYR A 203 -1.87 -3.47 17.19
C TYR A 203 -1.77 -4.99 17.31
N GLY A 204 -1.77 -5.74 16.20
CA GLY A 204 -1.77 -7.20 16.17
C GLY A 204 -3.12 -7.85 16.54
N GLU A 205 -4.09 -7.06 16.95
CA GLU A 205 -5.44 -7.47 17.33
C GLU A 205 -6.47 -6.44 16.84
N ARG A 206 -7.73 -6.84 16.66
CA ARG A 206 -8.81 -5.91 16.35
C ARG A 206 -9.08 -4.99 17.55
N THR A 207 -9.24 -3.73 17.26
CA THR A 207 -9.59 -2.71 18.26
C THR A 207 -11.10 -2.62 18.49
N GLY A 208 -11.91 -3.05 17.52
CA GLY A 208 -13.35 -2.84 17.49
C GLY A 208 -13.74 -1.43 17.04
N ASP A 209 -12.77 -0.56 16.82
CA ASP A 209 -12.99 0.78 16.26
C ASP A 209 -12.88 0.72 14.73
N ARG A 210 -13.98 1.01 14.05
CA ARG A 210 -14.09 0.96 12.58
C ARG A 210 -13.13 1.92 11.87
N ASP A 211 -12.69 2.97 12.54
CA ASP A 211 -11.77 3.98 11.99
C ASP A 211 -10.30 3.56 12.12
N VAL A 212 -10.03 2.50 12.88
CA VAL A 212 -8.70 1.93 13.13
C VAL A 212 -8.52 0.59 12.41
N ASP A 213 -9.57 -0.26 12.41
CA ASP A 213 -9.58 -1.63 11.87
C ASP A 213 -9.89 -1.66 10.33
#